data_0759ca5cce6c3946b2a1579dbefc12a0
#
_entry.id   0759ca5cce6c3946b2a1579dbefc12a0
#
_cell.length_a   1.000
_cell.length_b   1.000
_cell.length_c   1.000
_cell.angle_alpha   90.00
_cell.angle_beta   90.00
_cell.angle_gamma   90.00
#
_symmetry.space_group_name_H-M   'P 1'
#
loop_
_entity.id
_entity.type
_entity.pdbx_description
1 polymer ?
#
loop_
_entity_poly.entity_id
_entity_poly.type
_entity_poly.pdbx_seq_one_letter_code
_entity_poly.pdbx_strand_id
1 'polypeptide(L)'
;AGAPADEATLADLEFAWRTVRAVRSNAILLVKDGASVGVGMGQVNRVDSCKLAVERANTLGSRSTGDAAAFNVDSAGSARASEVVAEAPEQRSIGAVAASDAFFPFADGLQVLIDAGVKAVVQPGGSVRDQESIDAANTAGITMYLTGTRHFAH
;
A
#
# COMPACT_ATOMS: atom_id res chain seq x y z
N ALA A 1 4.29 3.26 17.98
CA ALA A 1 4.27 4.73 17.93
C ALA A 1 2.86 5.22 17.59
N GLY A 2 2.56 6.44 17.93
CA GLY A 2 1.25 7.03 17.72
C GLY A 2 0.16 6.49 18.65
N ALA A 3 -1.10 6.88 18.41
CA ALA A 3 -2.26 6.37 19.15
C ALA A 3 -2.55 4.91 18.77
N PRO A 4 -3.13 4.10 19.66
CA PRO A 4 -3.58 2.77 19.32
C PRO A 4 -4.59 2.80 18.16
N ALA A 5 -4.49 1.81 17.25
CA ALA A 5 -5.42 1.67 16.16
C ALA A 5 -6.84 1.32 16.69
N ASP A 6 -7.86 1.82 16.02
CA ASP A 6 -9.23 1.35 16.24
C ASP A 6 -9.42 -0.09 15.73
N GLU A 7 -10.56 -0.70 16.03
CA GLU A 7 -10.83 -2.10 15.70
C GLU A 7 -10.74 -2.38 14.18
N ALA A 8 -11.29 -1.52 13.35
CA ALA A 8 -11.28 -1.67 11.90
C ALA A 8 -9.85 -1.53 11.32
N THR A 9 -9.09 -0.55 11.79
CA THR A 9 -7.69 -0.34 11.40
C THR A 9 -6.82 -1.50 11.87
N LEU A 10 -7.03 -2.01 13.08
CA LEU A 10 -6.29 -3.15 13.61
C LEU A 10 -6.57 -4.42 12.79
N ALA A 11 -7.82 -4.66 12.38
CA ALA A 11 -8.18 -5.78 11.50
C ALA A 11 -7.46 -5.70 10.15
N ASP A 12 -7.39 -4.52 9.55
CA ASP A 12 -6.65 -4.30 8.30
C ASP A 12 -5.13 -4.50 8.49
N LEU A 13 -4.57 -4.03 9.60
CA LEU A 13 -3.14 -4.25 9.94
C LEU A 13 -2.84 -5.74 10.13
N GLU A 14 -3.69 -6.47 10.81
CA GLU A 14 -3.53 -7.91 11.00
C GLU A 14 -3.61 -8.67 9.67
N PHE A 15 -4.57 -8.35 8.83
CA PHE A 15 -4.68 -8.91 7.48
C PHE A 15 -3.43 -8.60 6.65
N ALA A 16 -2.98 -7.34 6.64
CA ALA A 16 -1.78 -6.92 5.92
C ALA A 16 -0.53 -7.66 6.41
N TRP A 17 -0.38 -7.79 7.73
CA TRP A 17 0.75 -8.48 8.36
C TRP A 17 0.79 -9.97 8.02
N ARG A 18 -0.33 -10.65 8.08
CA ARG A 18 -0.42 -12.07 7.72
C ARG A 18 -0.17 -12.33 6.24
N THR A 19 -0.58 -11.40 5.38
CA THR A 19 -0.50 -11.54 3.93
C THR A 19 0.88 -11.15 3.39
N VAL A 20 1.53 -10.12 3.93
CA VAL A 20 2.83 -9.64 3.42
C VAL A 20 3.92 -10.70 3.48
N ARG A 21 3.86 -11.65 4.39
CA ARG A 21 4.83 -12.75 4.49
C ARG A 21 4.87 -13.66 3.27
N ALA A 22 3.81 -13.68 2.46
CA ALA A 22 3.73 -14.44 1.21
C ALA A 22 4.21 -13.60 0.00
N VAL A 23 4.49 -12.33 0.20
CA VAL A 23 4.94 -11.41 -0.85
C VAL A 23 6.46 -11.43 -0.92
N ARG A 24 6.98 -11.51 -2.16
CA ARG A 24 8.43 -11.57 -2.38
C ARG A 24 9.13 -10.29 -1.89
N SER A 25 10.19 -10.47 -1.09
CA SER A 25 11.01 -9.38 -0.54
C SER A 25 11.72 -8.56 -1.64
N ASN A 26 12.04 -7.31 -1.47
CA ASN A 26 11.54 -6.43 -0.44
C ASN A 26 10.06 -6.15 -0.68
N ALA A 27 9.21 -6.31 0.33
CA ALA A 27 7.78 -6.28 0.16
C ALA A 27 7.09 -5.22 1.03
N ILE A 28 6.20 -4.49 0.41
CA ILE A 28 5.22 -3.59 1.05
C ILE A 28 3.83 -3.96 0.54
N LEU A 29 2.90 -4.15 1.45
CA LEU A 29 1.50 -4.42 1.15
C LEU A 29 0.63 -3.30 1.73
N LEU A 30 -0.19 -2.68 0.89
CA LEU A 30 -1.22 -1.75 1.30
C LEU A 30 -2.58 -2.44 1.35
N VAL A 31 -3.30 -2.21 2.43
CA VAL A 31 -4.64 -2.77 2.68
C VAL A 31 -5.60 -1.65 3.06
N LYS A 32 -6.82 -1.72 2.55
CA LYS A 32 -7.91 -0.81 2.88
C LYS A 32 -9.23 -1.58 2.86
N ASP A 33 -10.03 -1.41 3.91
CA ASP A 33 -11.36 -2.02 4.02
C ASP A 33 -11.37 -3.54 3.79
N GLY A 34 -10.40 -4.26 4.37
CA GLY A 34 -10.29 -5.71 4.30
C GLY A 34 -9.76 -6.27 2.97
N ALA A 35 -9.22 -5.43 2.09
CA ALA A 35 -8.68 -5.86 0.81
C ALA A 35 -7.28 -5.27 0.55
N SER A 36 -6.41 -6.03 -0.13
CA SER A 36 -5.15 -5.51 -0.63
C SER A 36 -5.41 -4.54 -1.79
N VAL A 37 -4.85 -3.34 -1.71
CA VAL A 37 -5.04 -2.28 -2.72
C VAL A 37 -3.77 -1.94 -3.48
N GLY A 38 -2.61 -2.28 -2.94
CA GLY A 38 -1.33 -2.05 -3.60
C GLY A 38 -0.24 -2.96 -3.05
N VAL A 39 0.59 -3.47 -3.92
CA VAL A 39 1.70 -4.37 -3.56
C VAL A 39 2.97 -3.90 -4.25
N GLY A 40 4.00 -3.64 -3.46
CA GLY A 40 5.38 -3.49 -3.93
C GLY A 40 6.16 -4.73 -3.56
N MET A 41 6.71 -5.45 -4.54
CA MET A 41 7.38 -6.72 -4.32
C MET A 41 8.64 -6.86 -5.16
N GLY A 42 9.58 -7.68 -4.68
CA GLY A 42 10.77 -8.08 -5.44
C GLY A 42 11.72 -6.91 -5.75
N GLN A 43 11.60 -5.81 -5.02
CA GLN A 43 12.43 -4.62 -5.25
C GLN A 43 13.78 -4.73 -4.55
N VAL A 44 14.77 -4.06 -5.11
CA VAL A 44 16.15 -4.06 -4.58
C VAL A 44 16.29 -3.28 -3.27
N ASN A 45 15.37 -2.36 -3.00
CA ASN A 45 15.36 -1.57 -1.78
C ASN A 45 13.93 -1.32 -1.27
N ARG A 46 13.83 -0.90 -0.02
CA ARG A 46 12.54 -0.67 0.67
C ARG A 46 11.78 0.53 0.09
N VAL A 47 12.47 1.59 -0.29
CA VAL A 47 11.86 2.81 -0.84
C VAL A 47 11.15 2.51 -2.16
N ASP A 48 11.76 1.73 -3.04
CA ASP A 48 11.15 1.35 -4.31
C ASP A 48 9.91 0.47 -4.10
N SER A 49 9.95 -0.42 -3.10
CA SER A 49 8.75 -1.20 -2.72
C SER A 49 7.62 -0.30 -2.23
N CYS A 50 7.92 0.73 -1.44
CA CYS A 50 6.92 1.70 -0.99
C CYS A 50 6.32 2.48 -2.17
N LYS A 51 7.16 3.00 -3.05
CA LYS A 51 6.72 3.74 -4.25
C LYS A 51 5.85 2.87 -5.15
N LEU A 52 6.28 1.64 -5.42
CA LEU A 52 5.54 0.69 -6.26
C LEU A 52 4.17 0.34 -5.63
N ALA A 53 4.12 0.08 -4.33
CA ALA A 53 2.87 -0.22 -3.63
C ALA A 53 1.87 0.94 -3.73
N VAL A 54 2.33 2.18 -3.53
CA VAL A 54 1.53 3.40 -3.65
C VAL A 54 1.05 3.60 -5.09
N GLU A 55 1.93 3.49 -6.07
CA GLU A 55 1.58 3.59 -7.49
C GLU A 55 0.48 2.59 -7.84
N ARG A 56 0.64 1.32 -7.45
CA ARG A 56 -0.34 0.27 -7.72
C ARG A 56 -1.68 0.54 -7.05
N ALA A 57 -1.68 1.01 -5.80
CA ALA A 57 -2.90 1.38 -5.09
C ALA A 57 -3.68 2.47 -5.81
N ASN A 58 -2.98 3.43 -6.42
CA ASN A 58 -3.58 4.62 -7.01
C ASN A 58 -3.86 4.50 -8.53
N THR A 59 -3.38 3.46 -9.20
CA THR A 59 -3.52 3.31 -10.67
C THR A 59 -4.29 2.08 -11.10
N LEU A 60 -4.21 0.96 -10.38
CA LEU A 60 -4.82 -0.31 -10.83
C LEU A 60 -6.35 -0.28 -10.87
N GLY A 61 -7.00 0.49 -10.01
CA GLY A 61 -8.47 0.59 -9.97
C GLY A 61 -9.06 1.26 -11.21
N SER A 62 -8.32 2.10 -11.91
CA SER A 62 -8.78 2.81 -13.11
C SER A 62 -8.74 1.96 -14.38
N ARG A 63 -7.97 0.87 -14.38
CA ARG A 63 -7.83 0.01 -15.57
C ARG A 63 -9.02 -0.94 -15.79
N SER A 64 -9.77 -1.28 -14.73
CA SER A 64 -10.86 -2.26 -14.83
C SER A 64 -12.15 -1.71 -15.44
N THR A 65 -12.33 -0.39 -15.50
CA THR A 65 -13.51 0.25 -16.08
C THR A 65 -13.33 0.68 -17.54
N GLY A 66 -12.08 0.85 -18.00
CA GLY A 66 -11.77 1.24 -19.37
C GLY A 66 -11.85 0.11 -20.39
N ASP A 67 -11.39 -1.06 -20.04
CA ASP A 67 -11.29 -2.19 -20.97
C ASP A 67 -12.61 -2.95 -21.18
N ALA A 68 -13.52 -2.88 -20.23
CA ALA A 68 -14.84 -3.55 -20.35
C ALA A 68 -15.85 -2.71 -21.19
N ALA A 69 -15.64 -1.42 -21.32
CA ALA A 69 -16.52 -0.53 -22.11
C ALA A 69 -16.14 -0.44 -23.59
N ALA A 70 -14.99 -0.96 -24.00
CA ALA A 70 -14.45 -0.81 -25.35
C ALA A 70 -15.02 -1.83 -26.36
N PHE A 71 -15.86 -2.78 -25.96
CA PHE A 71 -16.44 -3.77 -26.86
C PHE A 71 -17.97 -3.79 -26.86
N ASN A 72 -18.59 -2.65 -27.16
CA ASN A 72 -19.96 -2.66 -27.65
C ASN A 72 -19.93 -2.49 -29.17
N VAL A 73 -20.05 -3.61 -29.87
CA VAL A 73 -20.31 -3.62 -31.31
C VAL A 73 -21.83 -3.51 -31.45
N ASP A 74 -22.31 -2.41 -32.03
CA ASP A 74 -23.71 -2.34 -32.41
C ASP A 74 -24.02 -3.36 -33.53
N SER A 75 -25.27 -3.70 -33.69
CA SER A 75 -25.74 -4.67 -34.68
C SER A 75 -25.49 -4.24 -36.14
N ALA A 76 -24.84 -3.10 -36.40
CA ALA A 76 -24.49 -2.56 -37.70
C ALA A 76 -22.98 -2.52 -37.98
N GLY A 77 -22.13 -3.02 -37.04
CA GLY A 77 -20.67 -3.10 -37.23
C GLY A 77 -19.92 -1.78 -37.18
N SER A 78 -20.54 -0.72 -36.68
CA SER A 78 -19.91 0.59 -36.54
C SER A 78 -19.38 0.80 -35.12
N ALA A 79 -18.07 0.87 -35.00
CA ALA A 79 -17.41 1.21 -33.74
C ALA A 79 -17.62 2.71 -33.44
N ARG A 80 -18.51 3.04 -32.52
CA ARG A 80 -18.55 4.37 -31.92
C ARG A 80 -17.67 4.36 -30.68
N ALA A 81 -16.60 5.15 -30.75
CA ALA A 81 -15.88 5.56 -29.55
C ALA A 81 -16.82 6.47 -28.74
N SER A 82 -17.45 5.90 -27.70
CA SER A 82 -18.03 6.73 -26.65
C SER A 82 -16.86 7.35 -25.90
N GLU A 83 -16.78 8.67 -25.84
CA GLU A 83 -15.92 9.38 -24.92
C GLU A 83 -16.34 8.96 -23.51
N VAL A 84 -15.67 7.93 -22.98
CA VAL A 84 -15.71 7.66 -21.56
C VAL A 84 -14.92 8.78 -20.93
N VAL A 85 -15.60 9.70 -20.26
CA VAL A 85 -14.96 10.63 -19.34
C VAL A 85 -14.28 9.75 -18.29
N ALA A 86 -12.97 9.56 -18.45
CA ALA A 86 -12.18 8.82 -17.48
C ALA A 86 -12.22 9.63 -16.18
N GLU A 87 -13.01 9.18 -15.20
CA GLU A 87 -12.89 9.68 -13.83
C GLU A 87 -11.44 9.47 -13.38
N ALA A 88 -10.88 10.49 -12.72
CA ALA A 88 -9.55 10.40 -12.15
C ALA A 88 -9.50 9.17 -11.22
N PRO A 89 -8.44 8.32 -11.30
CA PRO A 89 -8.37 7.11 -10.50
C PRO A 89 -8.46 7.44 -9.01
N GLU A 90 -9.26 6.67 -8.27
CA GLU A 90 -9.34 6.80 -6.82
C GLU A 90 -7.97 6.54 -6.20
N GLN A 91 -7.50 7.45 -5.34
CA GLN A 91 -6.24 7.29 -4.60
C GLN A 91 -6.46 6.38 -3.38
N ARG A 92 -6.38 5.07 -3.59
CA ARG A 92 -6.64 4.07 -2.56
C ARG A 92 -5.54 3.95 -1.51
N SER A 93 -4.39 4.61 -1.69
CA SER A 93 -3.37 4.75 -0.65
C SER A 93 -3.84 5.63 0.50
N ILE A 94 -4.72 6.60 0.24
CA ILE A 94 -5.26 7.49 1.28
C ILE A 94 -6.15 6.70 2.23
N GLY A 95 -5.81 6.71 3.52
CA GLY A 95 -6.51 5.97 4.56
C GLY A 95 -6.22 4.46 4.58
N ALA A 96 -5.33 3.96 3.72
CA ALA A 96 -4.85 2.59 3.78
C ALA A 96 -3.94 2.34 4.98
N VAL A 97 -3.75 1.07 5.31
CA VAL A 97 -2.69 0.61 6.20
C VAL A 97 -1.59 -0.06 5.39
N ALA A 98 -0.37 -0.12 5.94
CA ALA A 98 0.76 -0.75 5.28
C ALA A 98 1.40 -1.82 6.17
N ALA A 99 1.84 -2.92 5.56
CA ALA A 99 2.72 -3.90 6.19
C ALA A 99 4.04 -3.98 5.42
N SER A 100 5.14 -4.09 6.16
CA SER A 100 6.48 -4.31 5.63
C SER A 100 7.01 -5.66 6.10
N ASP A 101 7.57 -6.46 5.20
CA ASP A 101 8.12 -7.78 5.52
C ASP A 101 9.41 -7.73 6.36
N ALA A 102 10.11 -6.57 6.36
CA ALA A 102 11.29 -6.30 7.17
C ALA A 102 11.29 -4.85 7.67
N PHE A 103 12.28 -4.50 8.49
CA PHE A 103 12.41 -3.13 9.03
C PHE A 103 12.67 -2.10 7.93
N PHE A 104 12.36 -0.83 8.24
CA PHE A 104 12.79 0.31 7.44
C PHE A 104 14.24 0.67 7.81
N PRO A 105 15.20 0.55 6.88
CA PRO A 105 16.60 0.90 7.20
C PRO A 105 16.79 2.39 7.44
N PHE A 106 15.92 3.21 6.86
CA PHE A 106 15.83 4.67 6.99
C PHE A 106 14.36 5.09 6.99
N ALA A 107 14.07 6.29 7.46
CA ALA A 107 12.69 6.81 7.48
C ALA A 107 12.15 7.20 6.10
N ASP A 108 12.97 7.24 5.06
CA ASP A 108 12.58 7.66 3.70
C ASP A 108 11.48 6.79 3.07
N GLY A 109 11.57 5.46 3.21
CA GLY A 109 10.53 4.55 2.76
C GLY A 109 9.21 4.76 3.50
N LEU A 110 9.28 4.96 4.81
CA LEU A 110 8.11 5.29 5.62
C LEU A 110 7.51 6.64 5.21
N GLN A 111 8.34 7.63 4.90
CA GLN A 111 7.89 8.95 4.46
C GLN A 111 7.09 8.88 3.15
N VAL A 112 7.48 8.01 2.22
CA VAL A 112 6.70 7.76 0.98
C VAL A 112 5.27 7.30 1.33
N LEU A 113 5.12 6.41 2.31
CA LEU A 113 3.80 5.92 2.74
C LEU A 113 2.99 7.01 3.45
N ILE A 114 3.65 7.80 4.31
CA ILE A 114 3.03 8.94 5.02
C ILE A 114 2.51 9.96 4.01
N ASP A 115 3.32 10.36 3.03
CA ASP A 115 2.97 11.35 2.01
C ASP A 115 1.84 10.86 1.10
N ALA A 116 1.70 9.56 0.95
CA ALA A 116 0.61 8.93 0.20
C ALA A 116 -0.70 8.78 1.01
N GLY A 117 -0.73 9.19 2.26
CA GLY A 117 -1.92 9.17 3.11
C GLY A 117 -2.17 7.85 3.85
N VAL A 118 -1.16 6.99 3.97
CA VAL A 118 -1.24 5.79 4.81
C VAL A 118 -1.42 6.21 6.28
N LYS A 119 -2.41 5.63 6.95
CA LYS A 119 -2.79 6.02 8.32
C LYS A 119 -2.16 5.16 9.42
N ALA A 120 -1.70 3.96 9.09
CA ALA A 120 -1.08 3.06 10.04
C ALA A 120 -0.11 2.10 9.35
N VAL A 121 0.92 1.68 10.07
CA VAL A 121 1.97 0.78 9.56
C VAL A 121 2.28 -0.31 10.56
N VAL A 122 2.50 -1.53 10.08
CA VAL A 122 3.07 -2.64 10.84
C VAL A 122 4.35 -3.11 10.20
N GLN A 123 5.39 -3.26 11.00
CA GLN A 123 6.73 -3.67 10.56
C GLN A 123 7.45 -4.45 11.69
N PRO A 124 8.48 -5.24 11.36
CA PRO A 124 9.21 -5.99 12.41
C PRO A 124 9.99 -5.13 13.39
N GLY A 125 10.54 -3.99 12.95
CA GLY A 125 11.59 -3.30 13.70
C GLY A 125 12.92 -4.07 13.65
N GLY A 126 13.89 -3.64 14.45
CA GLY A 126 15.22 -4.26 14.55
C GLY A 126 16.31 -3.54 13.77
N SER A 127 16.02 -2.39 13.19
CA SER A 127 17.03 -1.49 12.67
C SER A 127 17.69 -0.69 13.78
N VAL A 128 18.97 -0.41 13.67
CA VAL A 128 19.66 0.56 14.55
C VAL A 128 19.07 1.98 14.43
N ARG A 129 18.28 2.22 13.39
CA ARG A 129 17.60 3.48 13.10
C ARG A 129 16.09 3.42 13.31
N ASP A 130 15.57 2.44 14.06
CA ASP A 130 14.13 2.34 14.35
C ASP A 130 13.57 3.63 14.95
N GLN A 131 14.38 4.35 15.75
CA GLN A 131 13.94 5.61 16.34
C GLN A 131 13.61 6.68 15.30
N GLU A 132 14.32 6.74 14.17
CA GLU A 132 14.01 7.68 13.08
C GLU A 132 12.61 7.39 12.48
N SER A 133 12.27 6.13 12.29
CA SER A 133 10.95 5.70 11.81
C SER A 133 9.85 5.97 12.83
N ILE A 134 10.13 5.72 14.11
CA ILE A 134 9.20 6.01 15.22
C ILE A 134 8.93 7.52 15.29
N ASP A 135 9.95 8.35 15.20
CA ASP A 135 9.83 9.81 15.25
C ASP A 135 9.05 10.34 14.04
N ALA A 136 9.30 9.80 12.84
CA ALA A 136 8.54 10.15 11.64
C ALA A 136 7.05 9.79 11.77
N ALA A 137 6.74 8.62 12.30
CA ALA A 137 5.36 8.20 12.55
C ALA A 137 4.66 9.11 13.58
N ASN A 138 5.34 9.42 14.68
CA ASN A 138 4.81 10.34 15.70
C ASN A 138 4.58 11.74 15.15
N THR A 139 5.51 12.28 14.39
CA THR A 139 5.41 13.62 13.77
C THR A 139 4.24 13.69 12.80
N ALA A 140 4.03 12.63 12.01
CA ALA A 140 2.94 12.54 11.08
C ALA A 140 1.58 12.19 11.72
N GLY A 141 1.57 11.80 13.01
CA GLY A 141 0.37 11.39 13.72
C GLY A 141 -0.21 10.05 13.26
N ILE A 142 0.61 9.18 12.65
CA ILE A 142 0.18 7.84 12.24
C ILE A 142 0.51 6.80 13.32
N THR A 143 -0.24 5.69 13.30
CA THR A 143 0.02 4.55 14.18
C THR A 143 1.09 3.64 13.60
N MET A 144 2.03 3.16 14.41
CA MET A 144 3.01 2.16 14.02
C MET A 144 3.14 1.06 15.07
N TYR A 145 3.03 -0.19 14.62
CA TYR A 145 3.31 -1.37 15.41
C TYR A 145 4.62 -2.03 14.99
N LEU A 146 5.39 -2.47 15.97
CA LEU A 146 6.61 -3.26 15.78
C LEU A 146 6.34 -4.68 16.27
N THR A 147 6.53 -5.68 15.41
CA THR A 147 6.20 -7.08 15.72
C THR A 147 7.37 -7.87 16.30
N GLY A 148 8.59 -7.42 16.07
CA GLY A 148 9.81 -8.14 16.45
C GLY A 148 10.12 -9.37 15.57
N THR A 149 9.31 -9.65 14.56
CA THR A 149 9.46 -10.82 13.67
C THR A 149 9.44 -10.38 12.21
N ARG A 150 10.55 -10.62 11.50
CA ARG A 150 10.64 -10.33 10.06
C ARG A 150 10.13 -11.51 9.23
N HIS A 151 9.60 -11.22 8.06
CA HIS A 151 9.10 -12.19 7.08
C HIS A 151 9.80 -12.01 5.74
N PHE A 152 10.96 -12.64 5.56
CA PHE A 152 11.60 -12.64 4.25
C PHE A 152 11.08 -13.80 3.40
N ALA A 153 10.55 -13.47 2.20
CA ALA A 153 10.22 -14.43 1.14
C ALA A 153 11.08 -14.15 -0.10
N HIS A 154 11.94 -15.08 -0.42
CA HIS A 154 12.87 -15.00 -1.58
C HIS A 154 12.39 -15.84 -2.76
#